data_9f5b5f7e089ee51a84e6f1f1949dd52d
#
_entry.id   9f5b5f7e089ee51a84e6f1f1949dd52d
#
_cell.length_a   1.000
_cell.length_b   1.000
_cell.length_c   1.000
_cell.angle_alpha   90.00
_cell.angle_beta   90.00
_cell.angle_gamma   90.00
#
_symmetry.space_group_name_H-M   'P 1'
#
loop_
_entity.id
_entity.type
_entity.pdbx_description
1 polymer ?
#
loop_
_entity_poly.entity_id
_entity_poly.type
_entity_poly.pdbx_seq_one_letter_code
_entity_poly.pdbx_strand_id
1 'polypeptide(L)'
;KLYLMSQIDHSLSLASPVPRNFNAVQRIGLASVGAGLALLTVAIFGAAAAREGSFFWGAITLISLGGIAFSWSTYMQEAAGIKNNGVMFFSETARGALGWVFGVIITTFYILLYFYPAELGYSADGNTGLVALFDPLSYLLKGTPASQWFMYGTFYTLSILILGFKYILKYRHSRYHIIRTSSVMFFQTAFAFLIPEFMARLNQTAELKEAGMTVPYYDFKNVWPLNYYNFEGYRIDTMTDPTFNSLTNNLGFIMLLVGVGSVFFLSPLLTYFFGKRWYCSWVCGCGGLAETAGDPFRHLSDKSLKAWRIERWLIHSVLVFIVIMTIASVYAYLRDNGADYWINADVFVGMVATTLLGLTIALWTRRKLFATVQTDIKVVASILMVAITGLTVYTHLFGENGLVFFAQPYKIYSLYAFLIGAVFSGVIGVGFYPLMGSRVWCRFGCPMAAILGLQQRFFSRFRITTNGGQCISCGNCSTYCEMGIDVRAYAQRGQNIVRASCVGCGVCAAVCPRGVLSLENGPNTDNSRMDEVRF
;
A
#
# COMPACT_ATOMS: atom_id res chain seq x y z
N LYS A 1 3.39 21.96 -39.80
CA LYS A 1 1.92 21.75 -39.52
C LYS A 1 1.60 20.29 -39.16
N LEU A 2 2.09 19.29 -39.90
CA LEU A 2 1.90 17.86 -39.59
C LEU A 2 2.55 17.45 -38.24
N TYR A 3 3.71 18.00 -37.91
CA TYR A 3 4.41 17.73 -36.65
C TYR A 3 3.67 18.28 -35.40
N LEU A 4 3.04 19.46 -35.55
CA LEU A 4 2.21 20.03 -34.48
C LEU A 4 0.89 19.27 -34.30
N MET A 5 0.27 18.78 -35.36
CA MET A 5 -0.96 17.98 -35.28
C MET A 5 -0.70 16.62 -34.60
N SER A 6 0.45 15.99 -34.85
CA SER A 6 0.81 14.75 -34.16
C SER A 6 1.03 14.95 -32.64
N GLN A 7 1.54 16.10 -32.22
CA GLN A 7 1.69 16.41 -30.80
C GLN A 7 0.36 16.73 -30.09
N ILE A 8 -0.59 17.35 -30.80
CA ILE A 8 -1.93 17.64 -30.26
C ILE A 8 -2.72 16.33 -30.09
N ASP A 9 -2.64 15.42 -31.04
CA ASP A 9 -3.29 14.10 -30.99
C ASP A 9 -2.78 13.25 -29.82
N HIS A 10 -1.49 13.31 -29.52
CA HIS A 10 -0.90 12.62 -28.37
C HIS A 10 -1.34 13.14 -27.01
N SER A 11 -1.77 14.38 -26.91
CA SER A 11 -2.25 14.97 -25.65
C SER A 11 -3.71 14.66 -25.33
N LEU A 12 -4.52 14.35 -26.32
CA LEU A 12 -5.97 14.20 -26.21
C LEU A 12 -6.46 12.75 -26.41
N SER A 13 -5.73 11.90 -27.11
CA SER A 13 -6.14 10.53 -27.39
C SER A 13 -5.33 9.52 -26.57
N LEU A 14 -6.01 8.44 -26.17
CA LEU A 14 -5.37 7.22 -25.67
C LEU A 14 -4.70 6.45 -26.79
N ALA A 15 -4.94 6.86 -28.03
CA ALA A 15 -4.51 6.17 -29.22
C ALA A 15 -3.16 6.69 -29.68
N SER A 16 -2.48 5.79 -30.09
CA SER A 16 -1.36 5.57 -30.98
C SER A 16 0.02 5.99 -30.52
N PRO A 17 0.80 4.96 -30.34
CA PRO A 17 2.24 5.10 -30.35
C PRO A 17 2.66 5.45 -31.78
N VAL A 18 3.14 6.66 -32.00
CA VAL A 18 4.07 6.86 -33.10
C VAL A 18 5.34 6.12 -32.72
N PRO A 19 5.84 5.18 -33.54
CA PRO A 19 7.10 4.52 -33.27
C PRO A 19 8.18 5.58 -33.11
N ARG A 20 8.70 5.75 -31.89
CA ARG A 20 9.79 6.67 -31.62
C ARG A 20 11.09 5.90 -31.70
N ASN A 21 11.99 6.37 -32.56
CA ASN A 21 13.36 5.94 -32.50
C ASN A 21 13.99 6.48 -31.20
N PHE A 22 14.54 5.58 -30.39
CA PHE A 22 15.27 5.96 -29.20
C PHE A 22 16.48 6.80 -29.54
N ASN A 23 16.67 7.89 -28.83
CA ASN A 23 17.91 8.67 -28.90
C ASN A 23 19.08 7.90 -28.25
N ALA A 24 20.30 8.40 -28.42
CA ALA A 24 21.50 7.74 -27.90
C ALA A 24 21.45 7.53 -26.37
N VAL A 25 20.99 8.53 -25.60
CA VAL A 25 20.89 8.45 -24.12
C VAL A 25 19.88 7.39 -23.70
N GLN A 26 18.73 7.31 -24.38
CA GLN A 26 17.71 6.29 -24.12
C GLN A 26 18.24 4.88 -24.42
N ARG A 27 18.97 4.70 -25.53
CA ARG A 27 19.57 3.39 -25.89
C ARG A 27 20.61 2.97 -24.86
N ILE A 28 21.51 3.89 -24.47
CA ILE A 28 22.51 3.64 -23.42
C ILE A 28 21.84 3.30 -22.09
N GLY A 29 20.81 4.06 -21.70
CA GLY A 29 20.05 3.81 -20.48
C GLY A 29 19.39 2.43 -20.48
N LEU A 30 18.73 2.03 -21.57
CA LEU A 30 18.15 0.70 -21.71
C LEU A 30 19.19 -0.41 -21.72
N ALA A 31 20.32 -0.22 -22.41
CA ALA A 31 21.43 -1.19 -22.42
C ALA A 31 22.01 -1.37 -21.00
N SER A 32 22.18 -0.27 -20.25
CA SER A 32 22.63 -0.29 -18.87
C SER A 32 21.66 -1.05 -17.95
N VAL A 33 20.35 -0.76 -18.04
CA VAL A 33 19.34 -1.52 -17.30
C VAL A 33 19.36 -3.00 -17.69
N GLY A 34 19.46 -3.30 -19.00
CA GLY A 34 19.55 -4.68 -19.49
C GLY A 34 20.76 -5.42 -18.96
N ALA A 35 21.94 -4.77 -18.92
CA ALA A 35 23.15 -5.33 -18.35
C ALA A 35 22.98 -5.61 -16.84
N GLY A 36 22.42 -4.66 -16.08
CA GLY A 36 22.15 -4.85 -14.66
C GLY A 36 21.16 -6.00 -14.39
N LEU A 37 20.09 -6.12 -15.18
CA LEU A 37 19.16 -7.25 -15.10
C LEU A 37 19.82 -8.58 -15.48
N ALA A 38 20.73 -8.59 -16.46
CA ALA A 38 21.50 -9.77 -16.80
C ALA A 38 22.39 -10.24 -15.63
N LEU A 39 23.03 -9.30 -14.91
CA LEU A 39 23.76 -9.61 -13.68
C LEU A 39 22.85 -10.25 -12.62
N LEU A 40 21.64 -9.71 -12.40
CA LEU A 40 20.67 -10.33 -11.48
C LEU A 40 20.29 -11.74 -11.93
N THR A 41 20.10 -11.95 -13.23
CA THR A 41 19.76 -13.27 -13.78
C THR A 41 20.91 -14.27 -13.57
N VAL A 42 22.15 -13.86 -13.78
CA VAL A 42 23.35 -14.69 -13.51
C VAL A 42 23.39 -15.07 -12.02
N ALA A 43 23.05 -14.15 -11.12
CA ALA A 43 22.99 -14.43 -9.68
C ALA A 43 21.92 -15.48 -9.33
N ILE A 44 20.77 -15.49 -10.00
CA ILE A 44 19.72 -16.51 -9.79
C ILE A 44 20.26 -17.92 -10.05
N PHE A 45 21.10 -18.10 -11.06
CA PHE A 45 21.71 -19.39 -11.38
C PHE A 45 22.89 -19.78 -10.47
N GLY A 46 23.11 -19.06 -9.37
CA GLY A 46 24.01 -19.49 -8.29
C GLY A 46 25.50 -19.27 -8.57
N ALA A 47 25.87 -18.35 -9.45
CA ALA A 47 27.26 -18.02 -9.72
C ALA A 47 27.99 -17.59 -8.43
N ALA A 48 29.16 -18.18 -8.14
CA ALA A 48 29.95 -17.85 -6.96
C ALA A 48 30.30 -16.35 -6.86
N ALA A 49 30.50 -15.68 -8.00
CA ALA A 49 30.74 -14.26 -8.12
C ALA A 49 29.57 -13.38 -7.58
N ALA A 50 28.35 -13.91 -7.49
CA ALA A 50 27.21 -13.19 -6.95
C ALA A 50 27.35 -12.83 -5.46
N ARG A 51 28.24 -13.52 -4.73
CA ARG A 51 28.56 -13.23 -3.32
C ARG A 51 29.52 -12.05 -3.14
N GLU A 52 30.16 -11.60 -4.20
CA GLU A 52 31.06 -10.45 -4.14
C GLU A 52 30.28 -9.13 -4.14
N GLY A 53 30.66 -8.22 -3.23
CA GLY A 53 30.00 -6.92 -3.12
C GLY A 53 30.08 -6.08 -4.41
N SER A 54 31.14 -6.24 -5.20
CA SER A 54 31.31 -5.58 -6.50
C SER A 54 30.19 -5.94 -7.48
N PHE A 55 29.73 -7.18 -7.46
CA PHE A 55 28.65 -7.67 -8.32
C PHE A 55 27.31 -7.02 -7.97
N PHE A 56 27.00 -6.93 -6.68
CA PHE A 56 25.82 -6.24 -6.18
C PHE A 56 25.83 -4.76 -6.58
N TRP A 57 26.90 -4.05 -6.24
CA TRP A 57 27.01 -2.61 -6.53
C TRP A 57 26.98 -2.33 -8.03
N GLY A 58 27.61 -3.20 -8.82
CA GLY A 58 27.56 -3.12 -10.29
C GLY A 58 26.13 -3.23 -10.83
N ALA A 59 25.39 -4.27 -10.41
CA ALA A 59 24.02 -4.48 -10.86
C ALA A 59 23.09 -3.31 -10.47
N ILE A 60 23.12 -2.89 -9.22
CA ILE A 60 22.26 -1.80 -8.71
C ILE A 60 22.60 -0.46 -9.37
N THR A 61 23.89 -0.16 -9.54
CA THR A 61 24.33 1.08 -10.19
C THR A 61 23.89 1.12 -11.66
N LEU A 62 24.07 0.04 -12.40
CA LEU A 62 23.65 -0.05 -13.80
C LEU A 62 22.13 0.13 -13.96
N ILE A 63 21.34 -0.53 -13.13
CA ILE A 63 19.88 -0.40 -13.15
C ILE A 63 19.47 1.03 -12.79
N SER A 64 20.04 1.59 -11.71
CA SER A 64 19.64 2.90 -11.20
C SER A 64 20.02 4.02 -12.15
N LEU A 65 21.28 4.10 -12.56
CA LEU A 65 21.76 5.14 -13.48
C LEU A 65 21.12 5.00 -14.87
N GLY A 66 21.00 3.77 -15.36
CA GLY A 66 20.32 3.51 -16.62
C GLY A 66 18.86 3.93 -16.61
N GLY A 67 18.12 3.60 -15.55
CA GLY A 67 16.73 3.99 -15.37
C GLY A 67 16.53 5.50 -15.22
N ILE A 68 17.42 6.17 -14.48
CA ILE A 68 17.42 7.63 -14.32
C ILE A 68 17.74 8.32 -15.66
N ALA A 69 18.80 7.92 -16.36
CA ALA A 69 19.18 8.50 -17.64
C ALA A 69 18.09 8.35 -18.69
N PHE A 70 17.51 7.15 -18.76
CA PHE A 70 16.38 6.87 -19.64
C PHE A 70 15.18 7.77 -19.32
N SER A 71 14.79 7.86 -18.06
CA SER A 71 13.65 8.66 -17.61
C SER A 71 13.87 10.15 -17.86
N TRP A 72 15.08 10.64 -17.56
CA TRP A 72 15.45 12.03 -17.83
C TRP A 72 15.34 12.36 -19.31
N SER A 73 15.99 11.56 -20.17
CA SER A 73 15.96 11.79 -21.61
C SER A 73 14.56 11.69 -22.22
N THR A 74 13.69 10.86 -21.65
CA THR A 74 12.32 10.69 -22.14
C THR A 74 11.42 11.86 -21.72
N TYR A 75 11.39 12.18 -20.43
CA TYR A 75 10.39 13.10 -19.88
C TYR A 75 10.80 14.57 -19.93
N MET A 76 12.08 14.90 -20.02
CA MET A 76 12.51 16.30 -20.14
C MET A 76 12.29 16.86 -21.54
N GLN A 77 12.21 16.01 -22.56
CA GLN A 77 11.91 16.42 -23.94
C GLN A 77 10.43 16.56 -24.22
N GLU A 78 9.57 16.07 -23.33
CA GLU A 78 8.13 16.09 -23.51
C GLU A 78 7.44 17.14 -22.62
N ALA A 79 6.27 17.59 -23.02
CA ALA A 79 5.46 18.49 -22.19
C ALA A 79 5.09 17.80 -20.87
N ALA A 80 5.10 18.55 -19.78
CA ALA A 80 4.74 18.02 -18.48
C ALA A 80 3.29 17.53 -18.45
N GLY A 81 3.02 16.45 -17.71
CA GLY A 81 1.69 15.89 -17.59
C GLY A 81 1.24 15.01 -18.75
N ILE A 82 2.11 14.70 -19.70
CA ILE A 82 1.80 13.78 -20.78
C ILE A 82 1.44 12.41 -20.23
N LYS A 83 0.44 11.81 -20.84
CA LYS A 83 -0.10 10.51 -20.48
C LYS A 83 0.91 9.39 -20.81
N ASN A 84 0.87 8.34 -20.03
CA ASN A 84 1.44 7.06 -20.40
C ASN A 84 0.52 6.40 -21.46
N ASN A 85 0.71 6.72 -22.70
CA ASN A 85 -0.06 6.18 -23.81
C ASN A 85 0.66 5.02 -24.52
N GLY A 86 1.50 4.31 -23.80
CA GLY A 86 2.23 3.18 -24.36
C GLY A 86 3.37 3.56 -25.28
N VAL A 87 3.97 4.73 -25.07
CA VAL A 87 5.08 5.24 -25.88
C VAL A 87 6.18 4.20 -26.09
N MET A 88 6.38 3.29 -25.14
CA MET A 88 7.45 2.30 -25.18
C MET A 88 6.96 0.86 -25.20
N PHE A 89 5.92 0.57 -24.41
CA PHE A 89 5.39 -0.77 -24.17
C PHE A 89 3.88 -0.78 -24.35
N PHE A 90 3.44 -0.54 -25.57
CA PHE A 90 2.01 -0.45 -25.86
C PHE A 90 1.23 -1.72 -25.49
N SER A 91 1.80 -2.87 -25.75
CA SER A 91 1.19 -4.17 -25.40
C SER A 91 1.07 -4.35 -23.89
N GLU A 92 2.04 -3.84 -23.11
CA GLU A 92 2.03 -3.86 -21.64
C GLU A 92 0.86 -3.03 -21.11
N THR A 93 0.72 -1.80 -21.58
CA THR A 93 -0.32 -0.89 -21.11
C THR A 93 -1.71 -1.20 -21.68
N ALA A 94 -1.78 -2.02 -22.72
CA ALA A 94 -3.02 -2.42 -23.40
C ALA A 94 -3.47 -3.86 -23.08
N ARG A 95 -2.91 -4.52 -22.06
CA ARG A 95 -3.13 -5.96 -21.78
C ARG A 95 -2.73 -6.88 -22.92
N GLY A 96 -1.76 -6.48 -23.75
CA GLY A 96 -1.20 -7.30 -24.80
C GLY A 96 -0.25 -8.38 -24.28
N ALA A 97 0.44 -9.07 -25.19
CA ALA A 97 1.35 -10.17 -24.85
C ALA A 97 2.41 -9.79 -23.81
N LEU A 98 3.03 -8.60 -23.93
CA LEU A 98 3.99 -8.12 -22.95
C LEU A 98 3.36 -7.90 -21.57
N GLY A 99 2.12 -7.41 -21.49
CA GLY A 99 1.41 -7.27 -20.22
C GLY A 99 1.22 -8.61 -19.51
N TRP A 100 0.90 -9.67 -20.26
CA TRP A 100 0.81 -11.02 -19.73
C TRP A 100 2.16 -11.55 -19.27
N VAL A 101 3.22 -11.37 -20.06
CA VAL A 101 4.59 -11.78 -19.70
C VAL A 101 5.03 -11.11 -18.40
N PHE A 102 4.88 -9.79 -18.28
CA PHE A 102 5.21 -9.07 -17.06
C PHE A 102 4.35 -9.51 -15.87
N GLY A 103 3.05 -9.71 -16.07
CA GLY A 103 2.15 -10.23 -15.05
C GLY A 103 2.59 -11.60 -14.53
N VAL A 104 2.97 -12.52 -15.42
CA VAL A 104 3.47 -13.85 -15.04
C VAL A 104 4.79 -13.74 -14.28
N ILE A 105 5.76 -12.95 -14.77
CA ILE A 105 7.07 -12.77 -14.12
C ILE A 105 6.88 -12.23 -12.70
N ILE A 106 6.13 -11.15 -12.53
CA ILE A 106 5.92 -10.52 -11.23
C ILE A 106 5.17 -11.48 -10.29
N THR A 107 4.12 -12.14 -10.78
CA THR A 107 3.34 -13.09 -9.99
C THR A 107 4.20 -14.28 -9.55
N THR A 108 5.01 -14.83 -10.45
CA THR A 108 5.95 -15.93 -10.12
C THR A 108 6.96 -15.48 -9.07
N PHE A 109 7.52 -14.28 -9.20
CA PHE A 109 8.42 -13.74 -8.18
C PHE A 109 7.76 -13.66 -6.79
N TYR A 110 6.51 -13.21 -6.71
CA TYR A 110 5.79 -13.18 -5.43
C TYR A 110 5.47 -14.58 -4.88
N ILE A 111 5.15 -15.55 -5.75
CA ILE A 111 4.94 -16.93 -5.33
C ILE A 111 6.24 -17.50 -4.75
N LEU A 112 7.37 -17.32 -5.42
CA LEU A 112 8.67 -17.76 -4.91
C LEU A 112 9.02 -17.07 -3.60
N LEU A 113 8.81 -15.77 -3.50
CA LEU A 113 9.11 -14.98 -2.31
C LEU A 113 8.35 -15.46 -1.06
N TYR A 114 7.06 -15.76 -1.20
CA TYR A 114 6.20 -16.14 -0.07
C TYR A 114 6.24 -17.61 0.26
N PHE A 115 6.32 -18.48 -0.75
CA PHE A 115 6.11 -19.92 -0.56
C PHE A 115 7.33 -20.78 -0.83
N TYR A 116 8.27 -20.30 -1.63
CA TYR A 116 9.45 -21.04 -2.05
C TYR A 116 10.73 -20.20 -1.96
N PRO A 117 11.06 -19.61 -0.78
CA PRO A 117 12.23 -18.73 -0.65
C PRO A 117 13.57 -19.43 -0.91
N ALA A 118 13.63 -20.74 -0.72
CA ALA A 118 14.81 -21.55 -1.03
C ALA A 118 15.19 -21.49 -2.52
N GLU A 119 14.18 -21.43 -3.41
CA GLU A 119 14.43 -21.29 -4.86
C GLU A 119 15.02 -19.92 -5.25
N LEU A 120 14.84 -18.92 -4.39
CA LEU A 120 15.52 -17.63 -4.52
C LEU A 120 16.91 -17.63 -3.87
N GLY A 121 17.30 -18.74 -3.22
CA GLY A 121 18.59 -18.94 -2.59
C GLY A 121 18.65 -18.59 -1.10
N TYR A 122 17.51 -18.44 -0.42
CA TYR A 122 17.48 -18.28 1.03
C TYR A 122 17.72 -19.61 1.74
N SER A 123 18.75 -19.67 2.61
CA SER A 123 19.05 -20.83 3.44
C SER A 123 19.60 -20.42 4.80
N ALA A 124 19.29 -21.21 5.83
CA ALA A 124 19.82 -21.02 7.19
C ALA A 124 21.34 -21.29 7.26
N ASP A 125 21.84 -22.18 6.42
CA ASP A 125 23.26 -22.59 6.38
C ASP A 125 24.13 -21.67 5.52
N GLY A 126 23.54 -20.66 4.91
CA GLY A 126 24.21 -19.68 4.06
C GLY A 126 23.49 -19.45 2.74
N ASN A 127 23.30 -18.19 2.41
CA ASN A 127 22.57 -17.79 1.20
C ASN A 127 23.28 -18.21 -0.09
N THR A 128 22.48 -18.50 -1.09
CA THR A 128 22.92 -18.75 -2.48
C THR A 128 22.08 -17.91 -3.44
N GLY A 129 22.30 -18.03 -4.71
CA GLY A 129 21.44 -17.44 -5.75
C GLY A 129 21.19 -15.94 -5.59
N LEU A 130 19.94 -15.55 -5.80
CA LEU A 130 19.56 -14.13 -5.80
C LEU A 130 19.64 -13.50 -4.41
N VAL A 131 19.32 -14.23 -3.34
CA VAL A 131 19.35 -13.67 -1.97
C VAL A 131 20.79 -13.35 -1.55
N ALA A 132 21.77 -14.23 -1.89
CA ALA A 132 23.18 -14.02 -1.57
C ALA A 132 23.75 -12.72 -2.17
N LEU A 133 23.23 -12.28 -3.31
CA LEU A 133 23.62 -11.01 -3.93
C LEU A 133 23.43 -9.81 -2.98
N PHE A 134 22.45 -9.88 -2.07
CA PHE A 134 22.12 -8.78 -1.14
C PHE A 134 22.85 -8.89 0.20
N ASP A 135 23.62 -9.95 0.45
CA ASP A 135 24.38 -10.12 1.68
C ASP A 135 25.33 -8.94 1.97
N PRO A 136 26.10 -8.37 1.01
CA PRO A 136 26.99 -7.26 1.29
C PRO A 136 26.26 -6.03 1.86
N LEU A 137 25.08 -5.69 1.33
CA LEU A 137 24.27 -4.60 1.84
C LEU A 137 23.65 -4.95 3.20
N SER A 138 23.22 -6.19 3.40
CA SER A 138 22.64 -6.67 4.65
C SER A 138 23.65 -6.62 5.79
N TYR A 139 24.86 -7.13 5.58
CA TYR A 139 25.93 -7.04 6.56
C TYR A 139 26.30 -5.60 6.90
N LEU A 140 26.31 -4.70 5.91
CA LEU A 140 26.59 -3.27 6.13
C LEU A 140 25.53 -2.63 7.04
N LEU A 141 24.24 -2.94 6.84
CA LEU A 141 23.14 -2.30 7.58
C LEU A 141 22.87 -2.96 8.91
N LYS A 142 22.73 -4.28 8.97
CA LYS A 142 22.27 -5.01 10.18
C LYS A 142 23.28 -6.00 10.75
N GLY A 143 24.38 -6.30 10.05
CA GLY A 143 25.43 -7.20 10.54
C GLY A 143 25.11 -8.70 10.41
N THR A 144 24.07 -9.08 9.66
CA THR A 144 23.65 -10.46 9.40
C THR A 144 23.39 -10.70 7.93
N PRO A 145 23.36 -11.97 7.46
CA PRO A 145 23.04 -12.28 6.07
C PRO A 145 21.64 -11.78 5.68
N ALA A 146 21.42 -11.60 4.40
CA ALA A 146 20.15 -11.16 3.86
C ALA A 146 19.07 -12.23 4.05
N SER A 147 17.85 -11.80 4.34
CA SER A 147 16.65 -12.62 4.21
C SER A 147 15.98 -12.34 2.85
N GLN A 148 15.06 -13.20 2.43
CA GLN A 148 14.23 -12.94 1.26
C GLN A 148 13.44 -11.62 1.41
N TRP A 149 13.07 -11.25 2.63
CA TRP A 149 12.37 -9.98 2.92
C TRP A 149 13.27 -8.75 2.81
N PHE A 150 14.55 -8.89 3.18
CA PHE A 150 15.55 -7.85 2.98
C PHE A 150 15.80 -7.59 1.50
N MET A 151 15.99 -8.64 0.71
CA MET A 151 16.11 -8.57 -0.74
C MET A 151 14.88 -7.89 -1.35
N TYR A 152 13.68 -8.34 -0.98
CA TYR A 152 12.43 -7.75 -1.44
C TYR A 152 12.30 -6.27 -1.05
N GLY A 153 12.61 -5.91 0.20
CA GLY A 153 12.59 -4.53 0.69
C GLY A 153 13.54 -3.62 -0.09
N THR A 154 14.73 -4.14 -0.45
CA THR A 154 15.69 -3.42 -1.28
C THR A 154 15.15 -3.18 -2.69
N PHE A 155 14.67 -4.21 -3.39
CA PHE A 155 14.05 -4.05 -4.71
C PHE A 155 12.86 -3.09 -4.69
N TYR A 156 12.03 -3.20 -3.67
CA TYR A 156 10.86 -2.37 -3.48
C TYR A 156 11.24 -0.89 -3.33
N THR A 157 12.23 -0.61 -2.48
CA THR A 157 12.73 0.75 -2.23
C THR A 157 13.39 1.34 -3.46
N LEU A 158 14.25 0.58 -4.15
CA LEU A 158 14.88 1.01 -5.40
C LEU A 158 13.84 1.29 -6.50
N SER A 159 12.82 0.44 -6.62
CA SER A 159 11.74 0.66 -7.58
C SER A 159 11.00 1.98 -7.31
N ILE A 160 10.70 2.27 -6.05
CA ILE A 160 10.06 3.54 -5.69
C ILE A 160 10.98 4.74 -5.94
N LEU A 161 12.27 4.63 -5.68
CA LEU A 161 13.22 5.72 -5.90
C LEU A 161 13.40 6.03 -7.39
N ILE A 162 13.70 5.02 -8.21
CA ILE A 162 13.97 5.20 -9.64
C ILE A 162 12.69 5.63 -10.37
N LEU A 163 11.59 4.94 -10.12
CA LEU A 163 10.32 5.23 -10.80
C LEU A 163 9.59 6.43 -10.19
N GLY A 164 9.88 6.76 -8.93
CA GLY A 164 9.49 8.03 -8.29
C GLY A 164 10.16 9.22 -8.95
N PHE A 165 11.45 9.13 -9.25
CA PHE A 165 12.15 10.15 -10.03
C PHE A 165 11.50 10.33 -11.42
N LYS A 166 11.24 9.23 -12.15
CA LYS A 166 10.47 9.25 -13.40
C LYS A 166 9.12 9.96 -13.23
N TYR A 167 8.39 9.65 -12.16
CA TYR A 167 7.08 10.22 -11.88
C TYR A 167 7.15 11.73 -11.62
N ILE A 168 8.14 12.18 -10.86
CA ILE A 168 8.39 13.61 -10.62
C ILE A 168 8.66 14.34 -11.93
N LEU A 169 9.49 13.80 -12.81
CA LEU A 169 9.76 14.40 -14.12
C LEU A 169 8.49 14.50 -14.98
N LYS A 170 7.66 13.46 -14.97
CA LYS A 170 6.41 13.42 -15.73
C LYS A 170 5.42 14.47 -15.24
N TYR A 171 5.25 14.65 -13.94
CA TYR A 171 4.31 15.56 -13.32
C TYR A 171 4.96 16.83 -12.73
N ARG A 172 6.10 17.25 -13.27
CA ARG A 172 6.90 18.39 -12.78
C ARG A 172 6.15 19.73 -12.75
N HIS A 173 5.07 19.87 -13.49
CA HIS A 173 4.21 21.06 -13.46
C HIS A 173 3.35 21.15 -12.18
N SER A 174 3.19 20.07 -11.43
CA SER A 174 2.34 20.01 -10.25
C SER A 174 3.16 19.89 -8.96
N ARG A 175 3.23 20.97 -8.18
CA ARG A 175 3.89 20.97 -6.87
C ARG A 175 3.35 19.89 -5.94
N TYR A 176 2.04 19.63 -5.99
CA TYR A 176 1.41 18.57 -5.20
C TYR A 176 2.03 17.20 -5.48
N HIS A 177 2.20 16.85 -6.75
CA HIS A 177 2.76 15.55 -7.14
C HIS A 177 4.24 15.43 -6.79
N ILE A 178 5.02 16.50 -6.93
CA ILE A 178 6.44 16.50 -6.55
C ILE A 178 6.57 16.23 -5.05
N ILE A 179 5.92 17.05 -4.20
CA ILE A 179 6.04 16.94 -2.74
C ILE A 179 5.52 15.59 -2.26
N ARG A 180 4.37 15.14 -2.77
CA ARG A 180 3.77 13.86 -2.42
C ARG A 180 4.69 12.69 -2.76
N THR A 181 5.23 12.64 -3.98
CA THR A 181 6.13 11.55 -4.40
C THR A 181 7.43 11.57 -3.61
N SER A 182 8.00 12.75 -3.35
CA SER A 182 9.17 12.89 -2.48
C SER A 182 8.88 12.40 -1.05
N SER A 183 7.69 12.68 -0.52
CA SER A 183 7.25 12.15 0.77
C SER A 183 7.21 10.62 0.79
N VAL A 184 6.61 10.00 -0.23
CA VAL A 184 6.59 8.52 -0.34
C VAL A 184 8.00 7.94 -0.45
N MET A 185 8.86 8.55 -1.27
CA MET A 185 10.27 8.12 -1.39
C MET A 185 10.99 8.20 -0.05
N PHE A 186 10.78 9.28 0.71
CA PHE A 186 11.36 9.46 2.04
C PHE A 186 10.84 8.41 3.04
N PHE A 187 9.52 8.25 3.18
CA PHE A 187 8.94 7.30 4.12
C PHE A 187 9.30 5.86 3.77
N GLN A 188 9.35 5.50 2.49
CA GLN A 188 9.77 4.18 2.07
C GLN A 188 11.24 3.93 2.40
N THR A 189 12.12 4.88 2.12
CA THR A 189 13.56 4.69 2.35
C THR A 189 13.88 4.74 3.84
N ALA A 190 13.40 5.74 4.57
CA ALA A 190 13.73 5.93 5.97
C ALA A 190 12.96 4.95 6.87
N PHE A 191 11.61 5.02 6.87
CA PHE A 191 10.79 4.33 7.85
C PHE A 191 10.43 2.90 7.49
N ALA A 192 10.35 2.58 6.20
CA ALA A 192 9.97 1.24 5.78
C ALA A 192 11.18 0.34 5.46
N PHE A 193 12.37 0.90 5.29
CA PHE A 193 13.58 0.15 4.97
C PHE A 193 14.72 0.41 5.95
N LEU A 194 15.33 1.63 5.98
CA LEU A 194 16.56 1.85 6.72
C LEU A 194 16.39 1.73 8.25
N ILE A 195 15.37 2.35 8.83
CA ILE A 195 15.16 2.31 10.29
C ILE A 195 14.97 0.88 10.80
N PRO A 196 14.09 0.03 10.22
CA PRO A 196 13.97 -1.36 10.63
C PRO A 196 15.27 -2.15 10.55
N GLU A 197 16.04 -1.95 9.48
CA GLU A 197 17.31 -2.67 9.30
C GLU A 197 18.38 -2.21 10.31
N PHE A 198 18.44 -0.91 10.61
CA PHE A 198 19.31 -0.41 11.69
C PHE A 198 18.88 -0.88 13.07
N MET A 199 17.57 -0.93 13.34
CA MET A 199 17.06 -1.46 14.61
C MET A 199 17.36 -2.96 14.75
N ALA A 200 17.30 -3.73 13.67
CA ALA A 200 17.68 -5.13 13.68
C ALA A 200 19.15 -5.35 14.10
N ARG A 201 20.03 -4.35 13.91
CA ARG A 201 21.42 -4.39 14.37
C ARG A 201 21.54 -4.43 15.89
N LEU A 202 20.54 -3.96 16.64
CA LEU A 202 20.51 -4.04 18.10
C LEU A 202 20.63 -5.49 18.61
N ASN A 203 20.12 -6.46 17.84
CA ASN A 203 20.25 -7.88 18.16
C ASN A 203 21.70 -8.39 18.14
N GLN A 204 22.64 -7.60 17.65
CA GLN A 204 24.06 -7.94 17.62
C GLN A 204 24.84 -7.43 18.83
N THR A 205 24.19 -6.71 19.75
CA THR A 205 24.80 -6.27 21.03
C THR A 205 25.09 -7.48 21.91
N ALA A 206 26.21 -7.42 22.68
CA ALA A 206 26.60 -8.51 23.56
C ALA A 206 25.53 -8.81 24.60
N GLU A 207 24.97 -7.76 25.21
CA GLU A 207 23.94 -7.85 26.25
C GLU A 207 22.70 -8.66 25.82
N LEU A 208 22.17 -8.39 24.62
CA LEU A 208 21.01 -9.12 24.10
C LEU A 208 21.35 -10.55 23.70
N LYS A 209 22.57 -10.79 23.16
CA LYS A 209 23.03 -12.14 22.83
C LYS A 209 23.22 -12.99 24.07
N GLU A 210 23.81 -12.43 25.14
CA GLU A 210 24.00 -13.12 26.41
C GLU A 210 22.66 -13.43 27.10
N ALA A 211 21.67 -12.53 26.99
CA ALA A 211 20.32 -12.74 27.48
C ALA A 211 19.51 -13.74 26.64
N GLY A 212 20.00 -14.16 25.46
CA GLY A 212 19.25 -15.00 24.52
C GLY A 212 18.00 -14.34 23.94
N MET A 213 17.91 -13.02 24.01
CA MET A 213 16.75 -12.24 23.61
C MET A 213 16.93 -11.64 22.21
N THR A 214 15.85 -11.60 21.44
CA THR A 214 15.84 -11.01 20.10
C THR A 214 14.87 -9.85 20.08
N VAL A 215 15.34 -8.66 19.73
CA VAL A 215 14.49 -7.49 19.53
C VAL A 215 13.62 -7.73 18.30
N PRO A 216 12.29 -7.75 18.43
CA PRO A 216 11.40 -7.81 17.28
C PRO A 216 11.61 -6.58 16.38
N TYR A 217 11.18 -6.72 15.16
CA TYR A 217 11.23 -5.66 14.18
C TYR A 217 10.33 -4.50 14.55
N TYR A 218 10.90 -3.36 14.91
CA TYR A 218 10.14 -2.13 15.16
C TYR A 218 10.24 -1.19 13.97
N ASP A 219 9.36 -1.33 13.01
CA ASP A 219 9.15 -0.26 12.04
C ASP A 219 7.79 0.42 12.30
N PHE A 220 7.70 1.71 12.01
CA PHE A 220 6.52 2.51 12.31
C PHE A 220 5.24 2.08 11.57
N LYS A 221 5.34 1.22 10.57
CA LYS A 221 4.19 0.64 9.87
C LYS A 221 3.80 -0.72 10.43
N ASN A 222 4.73 -1.41 11.09
CA ASN A 222 4.55 -2.76 11.62
C ASN A 222 4.44 -2.80 13.15
N VAL A 223 4.45 -1.65 13.81
CA VAL A 223 4.23 -1.56 15.26
C VAL A 223 2.84 -2.07 15.62
N TRP A 224 2.73 -2.87 16.68
CA TRP A 224 1.44 -3.31 17.18
C TRP A 224 0.58 -2.10 17.61
N PRO A 225 -0.71 -2.03 17.26
CA PRO A 225 -1.54 -2.96 16.49
C PRO A 225 -1.68 -2.61 14.99
N LEU A 226 -0.72 -1.92 14.38
CA LEU A 226 -0.81 -1.45 12.99
C LEU A 226 -0.72 -2.57 11.95
N ASN A 227 -0.08 -3.68 12.30
CA ASN A 227 0.10 -4.80 11.39
C ASN A 227 -0.25 -6.13 12.05
N TYR A 228 -0.86 -7.03 11.30
CA TYR A 228 -1.27 -8.35 11.78
C TYR A 228 -0.08 -9.25 12.19
N TYR A 229 1.12 -9.05 11.65
CA TYR A 229 2.34 -9.77 12.07
C TYR A 229 2.65 -9.59 13.57
N ASN A 230 2.19 -8.52 14.17
CA ASN A 230 2.47 -8.22 15.58
C ASN A 230 1.42 -8.80 16.55
N PHE A 231 0.46 -9.57 16.05
CA PHE A 231 -0.50 -10.31 16.87
C PHE A 231 0.00 -11.68 17.33
N GLU A 232 1.25 -12.05 17.04
CA GLU A 232 1.90 -13.21 17.63
C GLU A 232 2.28 -12.91 19.08
N GLY A 233 1.98 -13.84 20.02
CA GLY A 233 2.13 -13.62 21.45
C GLY A 233 3.53 -13.14 21.86
N TYR A 234 4.58 -13.79 21.35
CA TYR A 234 5.97 -13.42 21.68
C TYR A 234 6.32 -11.97 21.34
N ARG A 235 5.67 -11.35 20.36
CA ARG A 235 5.91 -9.94 19.99
C ARG A 235 5.24 -8.99 20.96
N ILE A 236 4.10 -9.38 21.53
CA ILE A 236 3.42 -8.60 22.57
C ILE A 236 4.21 -8.71 23.87
N ASP A 237 4.66 -9.93 24.22
CA ASP A 237 5.48 -10.18 25.42
C ASP A 237 6.74 -9.31 25.43
N THR A 238 7.47 -9.25 24.32
CA THR A 238 8.69 -8.43 24.22
C THR A 238 8.44 -6.93 24.38
N MET A 239 7.21 -6.43 24.14
CA MET A 239 6.87 -5.03 24.36
C MET A 239 6.54 -4.73 25.83
N THR A 240 6.12 -5.73 26.59
CA THR A 240 5.62 -5.57 27.96
C THR A 240 6.54 -6.17 29.02
N ASP A 241 7.42 -7.10 28.67
CA ASP A 241 8.36 -7.76 29.58
C ASP A 241 9.31 -6.73 30.23
N PRO A 242 9.35 -6.66 31.59
CA PRO A 242 10.22 -5.73 32.31
C PRO A 242 11.72 -5.98 32.03
N THR A 243 12.14 -7.24 31.90
CA THR A 243 13.54 -7.61 31.66
C THR A 243 13.98 -7.11 30.30
N PHE A 244 13.14 -7.34 29.26
CA PHE A 244 13.40 -6.85 27.92
C PHE A 244 13.44 -5.32 27.88
N ASN A 245 12.50 -4.65 28.52
CA ASN A 245 12.44 -3.19 28.58
C ASN A 245 13.64 -2.59 29.33
N SER A 246 14.17 -3.25 30.36
CA SER A 246 15.40 -2.78 31.03
C SER A 246 16.62 -2.82 30.11
N LEU A 247 16.77 -3.88 29.31
CA LEU A 247 17.88 -4.05 28.35
C LEU A 247 17.79 -3.11 27.14
N THR A 248 16.58 -2.68 26.79
CA THR A 248 16.32 -1.85 25.58
C THR A 248 15.91 -0.41 25.90
N ASN A 249 16.15 0.08 27.11
CA ASN A 249 15.74 1.42 27.55
C ASN A 249 14.25 1.71 27.31
N ASN A 250 13.38 0.78 27.65
CA ASN A 250 11.93 0.83 27.47
C ASN A 250 11.46 0.96 26.02
N LEU A 251 12.28 0.54 25.06
CA LEU A 251 11.95 0.66 23.64
C LEU A 251 10.65 -0.07 23.29
N GLY A 252 10.43 -1.29 23.84
CA GLY A 252 9.21 -2.05 23.61
C GLY A 252 7.96 -1.30 24.06
N PHE A 253 7.97 -0.76 25.25
CA PHE A 253 6.85 0.00 25.79
C PHE A 253 6.59 1.31 25.02
N ILE A 254 7.65 2.03 24.62
CA ILE A 254 7.53 3.23 23.78
C ILE A 254 6.87 2.88 22.45
N MET A 255 7.28 1.79 21.81
CA MET A 255 6.71 1.34 20.54
C MET A 255 5.24 0.93 20.69
N LEU A 256 4.86 0.29 21.79
CA LEU A 256 3.46 0.01 22.11
C LEU A 256 2.63 1.30 22.20
N LEU A 257 3.11 2.30 22.93
CA LEU A 257 2.44 3.60 23.04
C LEU A 257 2.32 4.30 21.68
N VAL A 258 3.38 4.27 20.86
CA VAL A 258 3.36 4.82 19.50
C VAL A 258 2.33 4.09 18.63
N GLY A 259 2.26 2.76 18.70
CA GLY A 259 1.30 1.96 17.95
C GLY A 259 -0.15 2.28 18.31
N VAL A 260 -0.47 2.21 19.61
CA VAL A 260 -1.82 2.53 20.13
C VAL A 260 -2.19 3.98 19.82
N GLY A 261 -1.29 4.93 20.10
CA GLY A 261 -1.49 6.35 19.81
C GLY A 261 -1.72 6.62 18.31
N SER A 262 -0.98 5.91 17.45
CA SER A 262 -1.12 6.05 16.00
C SER A 262 -2.49 5.56 15.50
N VAL A 263 -3.01 4.45 16.03
CA VAL A 263 -4.30 3.90 15.61
C VAL A 263 -5.48 4.72 16.13
N PHE A 264 -5.48 5.02 17.43
CA PHE A 264 -6.67 5.59 18.09
C PHE A 264 -6.72 7.11 18.05
N PHE A 265 -5.59 7.80 17.93
CA PHE A 265 -5.53 9.27 17.94
C PHE A 265 -5.00 9.86 16.64
N LEU A 266 -3.79 9.50 16.23
CA LEU A 266 -3.12 10.13 15.08
C LEU A 266 -3.85 9.82 13.77
N SER A 267 -4.20 8.56 13.53
CA SER A 267 -4.84 8.14 12.29
C SER A 267 -6.24 8.75 12.10
N PRO A 268 -7.16 8.74 13.08
CA PRO A 268 -8.44 9.44 12.98
C PRO A 268 -8.29 10.94 12.79
N LEU A 269 -7.37 11.58 13.51
CA LEU A 269 -7.12 13.02 13.43
C LEU A 269 -6.64 13.43 12.03
N LEU A 270 -5.62 12.76 11.50
CA LEU A 270 -5.11 13.02 10.16
C LEU A 270 -6.14 12.71 9.09
N THR A 271 -6.92 11.64 9.27
CA THR A 271 -8.00 11.29 8.33
C THR A 271 -9.13 12.33 8.35
N TYR A 272 -9.44 12.91 9.49
CA TYR A 272 -10.41 14.00 9.57
C TYR A 272 -9.98 15.20 8.73
N PHE A 273 -8.74 15.66 8.85
CA PHE A 273 -8.24 16.83 8.13
C PHE A 273 -7.93 16.55 6.66
N PHE A 274 -7.27 15.42 6.36
CA PHE A 274 -6.67 15.15 5.05
C PHE A 274 -7.30 14.00 4.27
N GLY A 275 -8.29 13.31 4.85
CA GLY A 275 -8.79 12.06 4.29
C GLY A 275 -7.74 10.96 4.34
N LYS A 276 -8.05 9.76 3.85
CA LYS A 276 -7.10 8.63 3.86
C LYS A 276 -5.85 8.86 2.98
N ARG A 277 -5.81 9.97 2.21
CA ARG A 277 -4.65 10.29 1.37
C ARG A 277 -3.36 10.48 2.17
N TRP A 278 -3.46 10.98 3.42
CA TRP A 278 -2.29 11.19 4.26
C TRP A 278 -1.46 9.90 4.40
N TYR A 279 -2.14 8.75 4.53
CA TYR A 279 -1.47 7.45 4.58
C TYR A 279 -1.32 6.84 3.18
N CYS A 280 -2.44 6.60 2.47
CA CYS A 280 -2.47 5.81 1.24
C CYS A 280 -1.71 6.41 0.05
N SER A 281 -1.47 7.72 0.04
CA SER A 281 -0.77 8.41 -1.06
C SER A 281 0.51 9.14 -0.65
N TRP A 282 0.71 9.42 0.66
CA TRP A 282 1.85 10.18 1.12
C TRP A 282 2.87 9.37 1.92
N VAL A 283 2.44 8.30 2.59
CA VAL A 283 3.28 7.52 3.51
C VAL A 283 3.42 6.06 3.07
N CYS A 284 2.31 5.44 2.68
CA CYS A 284 2.25 4.01 2.43
C CYS A 284 3.09 3.58 1.22
N GLY A 285 4.04 2.65 1.43
CA GLY A 285 4.87 2.08 0.38
C GLY A 285 4.06 1.40 -0.73
N CYS A 286 3.00 0.63 -0.39
CA CYS A 286 2.14 -0.01 -1.40
C CYS A 286 1.45 1.03 -2.29
N GLY A 287 1.04 2.17 -1.69
CA GLY A 287 0.55 3.31 -2.44
C GLY A 287 1.61 3.93 -3.33
N GLY A 288 2.83 4.06 -2.81
CA GLY A 288 3.98 4.58 -3.55
C GLY A 288 4.34 3.72 -4.76
N LEU A 289 4.45 2.40 -4.58
CA LEU A 289 4.73 1.48 -5.67
C LEU A 289 3.64 1.53 -6.75
N ALA A 290 2.37 1.53 -6.33
CA ALA A 290 1.24 1.63 -7.25
C ALA A 290 1.25 2.91 -8.08
N GLU A 291 1.70 4.03 -7.50
CA GLU A 291 1.76 5.31 -8.17
C GLU A 291 2.99 5.51 -9.04
N THR A 292 4.11 4.89 -8.69
CA THR A 292 5.38 5.01 -9.41
C THR A 292 5.58 3.90 -10.44
N ALA A 293 5.72 2.66 -9.99
CA ALA A 293 5.85 1.48 -10.86
C ALA A 293 4.55 1.15 -11.60
N GLY A 294 3.41 1.31 -10.90
CA GLY A 294 2.09 1.07 -11.46
C GLY A 294 1.55 2.19 -12.36
N ASP A 295 2.23 3.32 -12.48
CA ASP A 295 1.77 4.47 -13.27
C ASP A 295 1.39 4.13 -14.73
N PRO A 296 2.12 3.27 -15.48
CA PRO A 296 1.73 2.86 -16.83
C PRO A 296 0.39 2.12 -16.91
N PHE A 297 -0.03 1.50 -15.83
CA PHE A 297 -1.21 0.60 -15.79
C PHE A 297 -2.46 1.25 -15.21
N ARG A 298 -2.45 2.54 -14.84
CA ARG A 298 -3.57 3.26 -14.21
C ARG A 298 -4.89 3.15 -14.98
N HIS A 299 -4.81 3.28 -16.31
CA HIS A 299 -5.98 3.27 -17.19
C HIS A 299 -6.65 1.89 -17.27
N LEU A 300 -5.95 0.81 -16.92
CA LEU A 300 -6.47 -0.56 -16.91
C LEU A 300 -7.45 -0.83 -15.76
N SER A 301 -7.49 0.02 -14.74
CA SER A 301 -8.47 -0.10 -13.64
C SER A 301 -9.89 0.00 -14.18
N ASP A 302 -10.72 -1.01 -13.96
CA ASP A 302 -12.09 -1.09 -14.45
C ASP A 302 -13.00 -0.08 -13.72
N LYS A 303 -13.76 0.73 -14.49
CA LYS A 303 -14.70 1.76 -14.02
C LYS A 303 -16.16 1.30 -14.04
N SER A 304 -16.42 0.05 -14.40
CA SER A 304 -17.77 -0.48 -14.53
C SER A 304 -18.49 -0.58 -13.18
N LEU A 305 -19.83 -0.54 -13.21
CA LEU A 305 -20.66 -0.78 -12.02
C LEU A 305 -20.45 -2.18 -11.44
N LYS A 306 -20.15 -3.18 -12.29
CA LYS A 306 -19.84 -4.54 -11.84
C LYS A 306 -18.57 -4.55 -10.99
N ALA A 307 -17.48 -3.94 -11.47
CA ALA A 307 -16.23 -3.82 -10.72
C ALA A 307 -16.42 -3.07 -9.39
N TRP A 308 -17.24 -2.02 -9.39
CA TRP A 308 -17.57 -1.30 -8.16
C TRP A 308 -18.37 -2.14 -7.15
N ARG A 309 -19.30 -3.00 -7.61
CA ARG A 309 -20.02 -3.93 -6.71
C ARG A 309 -19.06 -4.95 -6.09
N ILE A 310 -18.17 -5.54 -6.90
CA ILE A 310 -17.15 -6.48 -6.43
C ILE A 310 -16.22 -5.81 -5.42
N GLU A 311 -15.73 -4.60 -5.71
CA GLU A 311 -14.91 -3.80 -4.80
C GLU A 311 -15.57 -3.65 -3.43
N ARG A 312 -16.84 -3.28 -3.41
CA ARG A 312 -17.58 -3.09 -2.14
C ARG A 312 -17.67 -4.38 -1.34
N TRP A 313 -17.99 -5.50 -1.97
CA TRP A 313 -18.08 -6.77 -1.28
C TRP A 313 -16.72 -7.21 -0.74
N LEU A 314 -15.70 -7.22 -1.57
CA LEU A 314 -14.38 -7.68 -1.17
C LEU A 314 -13.77 -6.82 -0.06
N ILE A 315 -13.77 -5.50 -0.20
CA ILE A 315 -13.14 -4.62 0.80
C ILE A 315 -13.83 -4.68 2.16
N HIS A 316 -15.17 -4.84 2.19
CA HIS A 316 -15.89 -4.99 3.45
C HIS A 316 -15.75 -6.40 4.04
N SER A 317 -15.67 -7.45 3.21
CA SER A 317 -15.37 -8.80 3.69
C SER A 317 -13.98 -8.88 4.34
N VAL A 318 -12.98 -8.23 3.74
CA VAL A 318 -11.64 -8.10 4.34
C VAL A 318 -11.70 -7.35 5.67
N LEU A 319 -12.51 -6.30 5.76
CA LEU A 319 -12.70 -5.55 7.00
C LEU A 319 -13.32 -6.43 8.10
N VAL A 320 -14.34 -7.21 7.79
CA VAL A 320 -14.97 -8.16 8.75
C VAL A 320 -13.94 -9.21 9.17
N PHE A 321 -13.18 -9.75 8.22
CA PHE A 321 -12.19 -10.77 8.50
C PHE A 321 -11.08 -10.28 9.43
N ILE A 322 -10.55 -9.04 9.22
CA ILE A 322 -9.53 -8.50 10.13
C ILE A 322 -10.09 -8.22 11.52
N VAL A 323 -11.35 -7.80 11.64
CA VAL A 323 -12.00 -7.60 12.94
C VAL A 323 -12.12 -8.94 13.69
N ILE A 324 -12.59 -10.00 13.03
CA ILE A 324 -12.69 -11.34 13.60
C ILE A 324 -11.30 -11.86 14.03
N MET A 325 -10.30 -11.74 13.15
CA MET A 325 -8.93 -12.17 13.43
C MET A 325 -8.34 -11.40 14.62
N THR A 326 -8.53 -10.09 14.66
CA THR A 326 -8.05 -9.24 15.76
C THR A 326 -8.68 -9.63 17.10
N ILE A 327 -10.01 -9.77 17.12
CA ILE A 327 -10.72 -10.18 18.35
C ILE A 327 -10.24 -11.57 18.80
N ALA A 328 -10.14 -12.53 17.88
CA ALA A 328 -9.71 -13.88 18.22
C ALA A 328 -8.28 -13.94 18.78
N SER A 329 -7.34 -13.23 18.14
CA SER A 329 -5.93 -13.22 18.55
C SER A 329 -5.73 -12.50 19.88
N VAL A 330 -6.31 -11.30 20.05
CA VAL A 330 -6.17 -10.52 21.29
C VAL A 330 -6.90 -11.19 22.46
N TYR A 331 -8.11 -11.72 22.23
CA TYR A 331 -8.84 -12.45 23.27
C TYR A 331 -8.07 -13.68 23.75
N ALA A 332 -7.54 -14.50 22.84
CA ALA A 332 -6.75 -15.67 23.20
C ALA A 332 -5.51 -15.29 24.02
N TYR A 333 -4.79 -14.26 23.58
CA TYR A 333 -3.63 -13.76 24.30
C TYR A 333 -3.97 -13.32 25.72
N LEU A 334 -5.01 -12.48 25.87
CA LEU A 334 -5.45 -11.97 27.17
C LEU A 334 -6.05 -13.05 28.09
N ARG A 335 -6.70 -14.07 27.52
CA ARG A 335 -7.18 -15.20 28.29
C ARG A 335 -6.03 -16.00 28.90
N ASP A 336 -4.97 -16.22 28.12
CA ASP A 336 -3.85 -17.07 28.54
C ASP A 336 -2.84 -16.29 29.43
N ASN A 337 -2.73 -14.96 29.26
CA ASN A 337 -1.78 -14.09 29.98
C ASN A 337 -2.45 -12.94 30.76
N GLY A 338 -3.77 -12.94 30.91
CA GLY A 338 -4.54 -11.80 31.42
C GLY A 338 -4.32 -11.48 32.89
N ALA A 339 -3.70 -12.36 33.68
CA ALA A 339 -3.37 -12.09 35.08
C ALA A 339 -2.31 -10.99 35.24
N ASP A 340 -1.50 -10.76 34.22
CA ASP A 340 -0.36 -9.83 34.25
C ASP A 340 -0.74 -8.41 33.78
N TYR A 341 -1.97 -8.23 33.27
CA TYR A 341 -2.40 -6.96 32.67
C TYR A 341 -3.64 -6.39 33.35
N TRP A 342 -3.73 -5.04 33.41
CA TRP A 342 -4.94 -4.34 33.85
C TRP A 342 -6.14 -4.51 32.88
N ILE A 343 -5.87 -4.87 31.61
CA ILE A 343 -6.88 -5.31 30.64
C ILE A 343 -6.84 -6.84 30.60
N ASN A 344 -7.76 -7.48 31.31
CA ASN A 344 -7.98 -8.92 31.23
C ASN A 344 -9.00 -9.28 30.14
N ALA A 345 -9.25 -10.58 29.94
CA ALA A 345 -10.20 -11.05 28.94
C ALA A 345 -11.63 -10.52 29.15
N ASP A 346 -12.07 -10.38 30.41
CA ASP A 346 -13.42 -9.85 30.75
C ASP A 346 -13.59 -8.41 30.28
N VAL A 347 -12.60 -7.56 30.62
CA VAL A 347 -12.58 -6.13 30.22
C VAL A 347 -12.54 -6.03 28.70
N PHE A 348 -11.74 -6.85 28.04
CA PHE A 348 -11.63 -6.83 26.59
C PHE A 348 -12.95 -7.21 25.90
N VAL A 349 -13.64 -8.28 26.36
CA VAL A 349 -14.96 -8.67 25.86
C VAL A 349 -15.98 -7.56 26.07
N GLY A 350 -15.96 -6.94 27.24
CA GLY A 350 -16.80 -5.76 27.54
C GLY A 350 -16.52 -4.60 26.58
N MET A 351 -15.28 -4.30 26.26
CA MET A 351 -14.89 -3.26 25.30
C MET A 351 -15.35 -3.58 23.87
N VAL A 352 -15.18 -4.82 23.43
CA VAL A 352 -15.65 -5.27 22.11
C VAL A 352 -17.17 -5.16 22.01
N ALA A 353 -17.88 -5.68 23.01
CA ALA A 353 -19.36 -5.63 23.06
C ALA A 353 -19.87 -4.18 23.05
N THR A 354 -19.32 -3.33 23.91
CA THR A 354 -19.71 -1.91 23.99
C THR A 354 -19.44 -1.18 22.68
N THR A 355 -18.31 -1.43 22.04
CA THR A 355 -17.93 -0.77 20.78
C THR A 355 -18.86 -1.21 19.64
N LEU A 356 -19.05 -2.50 19.43
CA LEU A 356 -19.86 -3.02 18.31
C LEU A 356 -21.36 -2.70 18.49
N LEU A 357 -21.90 -2.84 19.70
CA LEU A 357 -23.28 -2.45 19.99
C LEU A 357 -23.46 -0.93 19.91
N GLY A 358 -22.51 -0.15 20.42
CA GLY A 358 -22.52 1.31 20.30
C GLY A 358 -22.51 1.78 18.85
N LEU A 359 -21.69 1.15 17.98
CA LEU A 359 -21.70 1.41 16.54
C LEU A 359 -23.04 1.01 15.90
N THR A 360 -23.62 -0.11 16.31
CA THR A 360 -24.95 -0.54 15.84
C THR A 360 -26.02 0.49 16.19
N ILE A 361 -26.04 0.96 17.43
CA ILE A 361 -26.99 2.00 17.87
C ILE A 361 -26.74 3.30 17.11
N ALA A 362 -25.47 3.71 16.93
CA ALA A 362 -25.11 4.92 16.21
C ALA A 362 -25.57 4.90 14.73
N LEU A 363 -25.51 3.75 14.06
CA LEU A 363 -26.00 3.58 12.68
C LEU A 363 -27.48 3.96 12.51
N TRP A 364 -28.29 3.74 13.55
CA TRP A 364 -29.73 3.99 13.50
C TRP A 364 -30.12 5.34 14.11
N THR A 365 -29.39 5.81 15.14
CA THR A 365 -29.70 7.07 15.83
C THR A 365 -29.10 8.29 15.15
N ARG A 366 -27.86 8.19 14.62
CA ARG A 366 -27.17 9.30 13.94
C ARG A 366 -27.60 9.42 12.47
N ARG A 367 -28.90 9.62 12.23
CA ARG A 367 -29.49 9.64 10.88
C ARG A 367 -28.80 10.58 9.89
N LYS A 368 -28.40 11.78 10.34
CA LYS A 368 -27.72 12.77 9.47
C LYS A 368 -26.35 12.25 8.98
N LEU A 369 -25.58 11.61 9.85
CA LEU A 369 -24.26 11.09 9.53
C LEU A 369 -24.32 9.92 8.53
N PHE A 370 -25.28 9.03 8.72
CA PHE A 370 -25.46 7.80 7.92
C PHE A 370 -26.61 7.89 6.92
N ALA A 371 -27.02 9.12 6.53
CA ALA A 371 -28.11 9.34 5.57
C ALA A 371 -27.84 8.69 4.20
N THR A 372 -26.59 8.64 3.78
CA THR A 372 -26.19 8.07 2.48
C THR A 372 -26.04 6.55 2.48
N VAL A 373 -26.21 5.88 3.64
CA VAL A 373 -26.14 4.42 3.76
C VAL A 373 -27.52 3.84 3.54
N GLN A 374 -27.63 2.93 2.57
CA GLN A 374 -28.89 2.22 2.29
C GLN A 374 -29.34 1.39 3.50
N THR A 375 -30.63 1.26 3.70
CA THR A 375 -31.21 0.53 4.85
C THR A 375 -30.76 -0.93 4.89
N ASP A 376 -30.71 -1.60 3.74
CA ASP A 376 -30.26 -3.01 3.64
C ASP A 376 -28.82 -3.19 4.15
N ILE A 377 -27.94 -2.23 3.82
CA ILE A 377 -26.55 -2.25 4.30
C ILE A 377 -26.50 -2.03 5.82
N LYS A 378 -27.34 -1.13 6.37
CA LYS A 378 -27.44 -0.93 7.82
C LYS A 378 -27.88 -2.20 8.53
N VAL A 379 -28.89 -2.89 7.98
CA VAL A 379 -29.39 -4.16 8.53
C VAL A 379 -28.30 -5.22 8.53
N VAL A 380 -27.64 -5.45 7.39
CA VAL A 380 -26.57 -6.45 7.28
C VAL A 380 -25.40 -6.12 8.22
N ALA A 381 -24.96 -4.86 8.29
CA ALA A 381 -23.91 -4.43 9.20
C ALA A 381 -24.31 -4.63 10.66
N SER A 382 -25.57 -4.32 11.03
CA SER A 382 -26.08 -4.53 12.39
C SER A 382 -26.11 -6.01 12.76
N ILE A 383 -26.59 -6.87 11.86
CA ILE A 383 -26.60 -8.32 12.07
C ILE A 383 -25.18 -8.85 12.28
N LEU A 384 -24.23 -8.43 11.46
CA LEU A 384 -22.83 -8.85 11.59
C LEU A 384 -22.21 -8.39 12.91
N MET A 385 -22.40 -7.14 13.31
CA MET A 385 -21.87 -6.61 14.58
C MET A 385 -22.48 -7.32 15.79
N VAL A 386 -23.79 -7.55 15.77
CA VAL A 386 -24.49 -8.29 16.85
C VAL A 386 -24.03 -9.74 16.88
N ALA A 387 -23.89 -10.39 15.73
CA ALA A 387 -23.41 -11.77 15.65
C ALA A 387 -21.97 -11.93 16.18
N ILE A 388 -21.05 -11.03 15.78
CA ILE A 388 -19.67 -11.02 16.28
C ILE A 388 -19.67 -10.80 17.80
N THR A 389 -20.46 -9.86 18.31
CA THR A 389 -20.59 -9.62 19.75
C THR A 389 -21.11 -10.86 20.47
N GLY A 390 -22.21 -11.45 19.98
CA GLY A 390 -22.80 -12.66 20.57
C GLY A 390 -21.86 -13.84 20.58
N LEU A 391 -21.12 -14.06 19.48
CA LEU A 391 -20.11 -15.10 19.38
C LEU A 391 -18.92 -14.85 20.34
N THR A 392 -18.50 -13.59 20.50
CA THR A 392 -17.43 -13.23 21.43
C THR A 392 -17.84 -13.52 22.87
N VAL A 393 -19.04 -13.08 23.26
CA VAL A 393 -19.61 -13.35 24.60
C VAL A 393 -19.84 -14.85 24.82
N TYR A 394 -20.38 -15.54 23.83
CA TYR A 394 -20.57 -16.99 23.91
C TYR A 394 -19.25 -17.73 24.12
N THR A 395 -18.23 -17.40 23.35
CA THR A 395 -16.87 -17.97 23.49
C THR A 395 -16.30 -17.72 24.88
N HIS A 396 -16.56 -16.54 25.46
CA HIS A 396 -16.06 -16.18 26.78
C HIS A 396 -16.77 -16.95 27.90
N LEU A 397 -18.09 -17.12 27.81
CA LEU A 397 -18.88 -17.77 28.86
C LEU A 397 -18.91 -19.30 28.77
N PHE A 398 -18.89 -19.85 27.57
CA PHE A 398 -19.13 -21.28 27.29
C PHE A 398 -18.07 -21.93 26.41
N GLY A 399 -17.03 -21.17 25.99
CA GLY A 399 -16.03 -21.68 25.07
C GLY A 399 -15.14 -22.75 25.71
N GLU A 400 -14.84 -23.80 24.94
CA GLU A 400 -13.84 -24.79 25.30
C GLU A 400 -12.44 -24.17 25.30
N ASN A 401 -11.56 -24.66 26.17
CA ASN A 401 -10.17 -24.20 26.26
C ASN A 401 -9.47 -24.33 24.91
N GLY A 402 -8.96 -23.21 24.39
CA GLY A 402 -8.20 -23.17 23.14
C GLY A 402 -8.99 -22.78 21.89
N LEU A 403 -10.32 -22.71 21.93
CA LEU A 403 -11.14 -22.30 20.79
C LEU A 403 -11.67 -20.86 20.95
N VAL A 404 -11.67 -20.11 19.87
CA VAL A 404 -12.32 -18.81 19.73
C VAL A 404 -13.12 -18.84 18.43
N PHE A 405 -14.43 -18.49 18.48
CA PHE A 405 -15.33 -18.61 17.33
C PHE A 405 -15.34 -20.01 16.70
N PHE A 406 -15.33 -21.05 17.52
CA PHE A 406 -15.27 -22.47 17.13
C PHE A 406 -14.00 -22.90 16.37
N ALA A 407 -12.96 -22.05 16.35
CA ALA A 407 -11.69 -22.32 15.69
C ALA A 407 -10.50 -21.99 16.60
N GLN A 408 -9.37 -22.60 16.35
CA GLN A 408 -8.12 -22.20 16.99
C GLN A 408 -7.70 -20.82 16.51
N PRO A 409 -7.38 -19.85 17.39
CA PRO A 409 -6.98 -18.48 17.01
C PRO A 409 -5.84 -18.44 15.99
N TYR A 410 -4.85 -19.32 16.17
CA TYR A 410 -3.74 -19.47 15.23
C TYR A 410 -4.21 -19.84 13.80
N LYS A 411 -5.24 -20.68 13.65
CA LYS A 411 -5.77 -21.04 12.32
C LYS A 411 -6.45 -19.86 11.65
N ILE A 412 -7.19 -19.03 12.43
CA ILE A 412 -7.82 -17.81 11.92
C ILE A 412 -6.73 -16.82 11.46
N TYR A 413 -5.70 -16.65 12.29
CA TYR A 413 -4.56 -15.81 11.97
C TYR A 413 -3.80 -16.31 10.72
N SER A 414 -3.46 -17.60 10.66
CA SER A 414 -2.75 -18.19 9.52
C SER A 414 -3.54 -18.10 8.23
N LEU A 415 -4.86 -18.28 8.28
CA LEU A 415 -5.73 -18.12 7.11
C LEU A 415 -5.75 -16.66 6.64
N TYR A 416 -5.79 -15.70 7.57
CA TYR A 416 -5.70 -14.28 7.23
C TYR A 416 -4.34 -13.95 6.61
N ALA A 417 -3.25 -14.43 7.21
CA ALA A 417 -1.89 -14.24 6.71
C ALA A 417 -1.71 -14.80 5.29
N PHE A 418 -2.23 -16.00 5.04
CA PHE A 418 -2.19 -16.63 3.73
C PHE A 418 -3.03 -15.87 2.69
N LEU A 419 -4.33 -15.69 2.95
CA LEU A 419 -5.25 -15.13 1.96
C LEU A 419 -4.99 -13.63 1.73
N ILE A 420 -4.90 -12.85 2.80
CA ILE A 420 -4.80 -11.40 2.72
C ILE A 420 -3.35 -10.96 2.67
N GLY A 421 -2.52 -11.51 3.56
CA GLY A 421 -1.11 -11.14 3.68
C GLY A 421 -0.24 -11.56 2.51
N ALA A 422 -0.42 -12.75 1.95
CA ALA A 422 0.41 -13.25 0.86
C ALA A 422 -0.30 -13.18 -0.50
N VAL A 423 -1.44 -13.88 -0.64
CA VAL A 423 -2.11 -14.01 -1.95
C VAL A 423 -2.65 -12.67 -2.43
N PHE A 424 -3.47 -12.00 -1.62
CA PHE A 424 -4.11 -10.76 -2.05
C PHE A 424 -3.15 -9.56 -2.08
N SER A 425 -2.19 -9.45 -1.16
CA SER A 425 -1.28 -8.30 -1.12
C SER A 425 -0.19 -8.36 -2.18
N GLY A 426 0.47 -9.51 -2.32
CA GLY A 426 1.61 -9.71 -3.20
C GLY A 426 1.20 -10.31 -4.56
N VAL A 427 0.77 -11.57 -4.55
CA VAL A 427 0.55 -12.36 -5.78
C VAL A 427 -0.45 -11.69 -6.70
N ILE A 428 -1.64 -11.31 -6.18
CA ILE A 428 -2.67 -10.63 -6.96
C ILE A 428 -2.43 -9.11 -6.97
N GLY A 429 -2.16 -8.55 -5.79
CA GLY A 429 -2.16 -7.11 -5.54
C GLY A 429 -1.13 -6.32 -6.32
N VAL A 430 0.03 -6.92 -6.57
CA VAL A 430 1.11 -6.34 -7.38
C VAL A 430 1.28 -7.12 -8.69
N GLY A 431 1.22 -8.46 -8.64
CA GLY A 431 1.39 -9.30 -9.83
C GLY A 431 0.44 -8.95 -10.96
N PHE A 432 -0.77 -8.53 -10.64
CA PHE A 432 -1.81 -8.21 -11.64
C PHE A 432 -1.84 -6.74 -12.08
N TYR A 433 -0.83 -5.92 -11.74
CA TYR A 433 -0.76 -4.53 -12.24
C TYR A 433 -0.90 -4.44 -13.76
N PRO A 434 -0.18 -5.24 -14.56
CA PRO A 434 -0.27 -5.18 -16.01
C PRO A 434 -1.64 -5.59 -16.58
N LEU A 435 -2.49 -6.23 -15.79
CA LEU A 435 -3.78 -6.78 -16.21
C LEU A 435 -4.98 -6.02 -15.65
N MET A 436 -4.92 -5.62 -14.38
CA MET A 436 -6.05 -5.06 -13.62
C MET A 436 -5.85 -3.61 -13.18
N GLY A 437 -4.67 -3.03 -13.41
CA GLY A 437 -4.33 -1.68 -12.99
C GLY A 437 -3.55 -1.63 -11.68
N SER A 438 -3.05 -0.45 -11.33
CA SER A 438 -2.01 -0.27 -10.31
C SER A 438 -2.47 -0.34 -8.85
N ARG A 439 -3.77 -0.33 -8.58
CA ARG A 439 -4.31 -0.27 -7.20
C ARG A 439 -5.17 -1.48 -6.83
N VAL A 440 -4.88 -2.66 -7.39
CA VAL A 440 -5.65 -3.88 -7.11
C VAL A 440 -5.71 -4.16 -5.61
N TRP A 441 -4.56 -4.15 -4.94
CA TRP A 441 -4.49 -4.32 -3.49
C TRP A 441 -5.32 -3.28 -2.72
N CYS A 442 -5.06 -2.00 -2.96
CA CYS A 442 -5.73 -0.90 -2.25
C CYS A 442 -7.26 -0.89 -2.47
N ARG A 443 -7.70 -1.42 -3.61
CA ARG A 443 -9.10 -1.39 -4.03
C ARG A 443 -9.89 -2.56 -3.48
N PHE A 444 -9.31 -3.75 -3.48
CA PHE A 444 -10.04 -4.99 -3.23
C PHE A 444 -9.63 -5.71 -1.94
N GLY A 445 -8.39 -5.56 -1.46
CA GLY A 445 -7.85 -6.40 -0.40
C GLY A 445 -7.27 -5.68 0.83
N CYS A 446 -7.04 -4.37 0.79
CA CYS A 446 -6.33 -3.69 1.86
C CYS A 446 -7.25 -3.29 3.04
N PRO A 447 -7.06 -3.86 4.25
CA PRO A 447 -7.88 -3.54 5.42
C PRO A 447 -7.74 -2.08 5.86
N MET A 448 -6.53 -1.50 5.77
CA MET A 448 -6.31 -0.09 6.08
C MET A 448 -7.06 0.83 5.11
N ALA A 449 -7.13 0.46 3.83
CA ALA A 449 -7.92 1.22 2.86
C ALA A 449 -9.42 1.16 3.16
N ALA A 450 -9.90 0.06 3.76
CA ALA A 450 -11.28 -0.07 4.23
C ALA A 450 -11.56 0.85 5.42
N ILE A 451 -10.77 0.74 6.48
CA ILE A 451 -10.94 1.51 7.74
C ILE A 451 -10.84 3.02 7.47
N LEU A 452 -9.74 3.46 6.86
CA LEU A 452 -9.53 4.88 6.55
C LEU A 452 -10.55 5.39 5.51
N GLY A 453 -11.02 4.51 4.63
CA GLY A 453 -12.06 4.84 3.66
C GLY A 453 -13.42 5.13 4.31
N LEU A 454 -13.81 4.36 5.33
CA LEU A 454 -15.02 4.63 6.11
C LEU A 454 -14.88 5.95 6.88
N GLN A 455 -13.76 6.14 7.57
CA GLN A 455 -13.47 7.40 8.28
C GLN A 455 -13.52 8.59 7.32
N GLN A 456 -12.88 8.49 6.14
CA GLN A 456 -12.91 9.53 5.14
C GLN A 456 -14.33 9.88 4.68
N ARG A 457 -15.14 8.88 4.41
CA ARG A 457 -16.50 9.09 3.89
C ARG A 457 -17.41 9.81 4.89
N PHE A 458 -17.31 9.49 6.17
CA PHE A 458 -18.26 9.97 7.17
C PHE A 458 -17.74 11.17 7.98
N PHE A 459 -16.43 11.31 8.15
CA PHE A 459 -15.86 12.29 9.08
C PHE A 459 -14.87 13.27 8.44
N SER A 460 -14.32 12.97 7.26
CA SER A 460 -13.23 13.78 6.70
C SER A 460 -13.70 15.08 6.06
N ARG A 461 -12.84 16.09 6.19
CA ARG A 461 -12.95 17.36 5.43
C ARG A 461 -12.43 17.25 4.00
N PHE A 462 -11.72 16.16 3.66
CA PHE A 462 -11.14 15.98 2.33
C PHE A 462 -12.21 15.65 1.29
N ARG A 463 -12.14 16.33 0.16
CA ARG A 463 -12.96 16.07 -1.02
C ARG A 463 -12.24 16.51 -2.29
N ILE A 464 -12.71 16.03 -3.43
CA ILE A 464 -12.36 16.60 -4.72
C ILE A 464 -13.56 17.43 -5.16
N THR A 465 -13.36 18.74 -5.24
CA THR A 465 -14.39 19.66 -5.69
C THR A 465 -14.42 19.74 -7.21
N THR A 466 -15.59 20.01 -7.75
CA THR A 466 -15.81 20.09 -9.20
C THR A 466 -16.39 21.45 -9.59
N ASN A 467 -15.97 21.94 -10.77
CA ASN A 467 -16.66 23.02 -11.47
C ASN A 467 -17.31 22.44 -12.73
N GLY A 468 -18.54 21.95 -12.56
CA GLY A 468 -19.25 21.20 -13.62
C GLY A 468 -19.53 22.03 -14.88
N GLY A 469 -19.71 23.36 -14.74
CA GLY A 469 -19.97 24.26 -15.86
C GLY A 469 -18.82 24.35 -16.86
N GLN A 470 -17.61 24.00 -16.49
CA GLN A 470 -16.43 24.03 -17.37
C GLN A 470 -16.02 22.64 -17.90
N CYS A 471 -16.73 21.58 -17.56
CA CYS A 471 -16.39 20.23 -17.95
C CYS A 471 -16.68 19.97 -19.44
N ILE A 472 -15.64 19.73 -20.23
CA ILE A 472 -15.73 19.38 -21.67
C ILE A 472 -15.91 17.88 -21.93
N SER A 473 -16.12 17.08 -20.89
CA SER A 473 -16.38 15.64 -20.99
C SER A 473 -15.28 14.79 -21.66
N CYS A 474 -14.03 15.25 -21.68
CA CYS A 474 -12.91 14.57 -22.35
C CYS A 474 -12.56 13.18 -21.77
N GLY A 475 -12.99 12.87 -20.54
CA GLY A 475 -12.82 11.56 -19.89
C GLY A 475 -11.44 11.30 -19.29
N ASN A 476 -10.46 12.18 -19.41
CA ASN A 476 -9.11 11.97 -18.92
C ASN A 476 -9.06 11.65 -17.42
N CYS A 477 -9.83 12.37 -16.61
CA CYS A 477 -9.90 12.17 -15.17
C CYS A 477 -10.39 10.75 -14.79
N SER A 478 -11.39 10.20 -15.50
CA SER A 478 -11.86 8.82 -15.29
C SER A 478 -10.85 7.81 -15.79
N THR A 479 -10.28 8.01 -16.99
CA THR A 479 -9.30 7.11 -17.57
C THR A 479 -8.12 6.87 -16.65
N TYR A 480 -7.56 7.94 -16.05
CA TYR A 480 -6.38 7.84 -15.19
C TYR A 480 -6.70 7.65 -13.70
N CYS A 481 -7.97 7.45 -13.34
CA CYS A 481 -8.33 7.08 -11.98
C CYS A 481 -7.95 5.63 -11.70
N GLU A 482 -6.88 5.43 -10.94
CA GLU A 482 -6.37 4.12 -10.52
C GLU A 482 -7.33 3.35 -9.59
N MET A 483 -8.22 4.06 -8.89
CA MET A 483 -9.24 3.47 -8.01
C MET A 483 -10.54 3.11 -8.75
N GLY A 484 -10.55 3.19 -10.08
CA GLY A 484 -11.72 2.83 -10.88
C GLY A 484 -12.95 3.73 -10.68
N ILE A 485 -12.77 4.97 -10.24
CA ILE A 485 -13.87 5.91 -10.07
C ILE A 485 -14.17 6.58 -11.42
N ASP A 486 -15.42 6.60 -11.83
CA ASP A 486 -15.85 7.42 -12.97
C ASP A 486 -15.97 8.90 -12.55
N VAL A 487 -14.81 9.58 -12.50
CA VAL A 487 -14.67 10.98 -12.08
C VAL A 487 -15.42 11.92 -13.02
N ARG A 488 -15.47 11.58 -14.32
CA ARG A 488 -16.19 12.38 -15.33
C ARG A 488 -17.67 12.52 -15.00
N ALA A 489 -18.30 11.42 -14.58
CA ALA A 489 -19.72 11.43 -14.23
C ALA A 489 -20.03 12.35 -13.04
N TYR A 490 -19.11 12.50 -12.10
CA TYR A 490 -19.23 13.49 -11.01
C TYR A 490 -19.03 14.91 -11.53
N ALA A 491 -17.99 15.13 -12.33
CA ALA A 491 -17.67 16.45 -12.87
C ALA A 491 -18.81 17.02 -13.74
N GLN A 492 -19.41 16.17 -14.60
CA GLN A 492 -20.55 16.56 -15.45
C GLN A 492 -21.79 16.97 -14.65
N ARG A 493 -21.98 16.36 -13.46
CA ARG A 493 -23.11 16.68 -12.58
C ARG A 493 -22.82 17.79 -11.59
N GLY A 494 -21.63 18.39 -11.63
CA GLY A 494 -21.21 19.38 -10.64
C GLY A 494 -21.11 18.84 -9.21
N GLN A 495 -20.97 17.53 -9.04
CA GLN A 495 -20.96 16.88 -7.75
C GLN A 495 -19.54 16.69 -7.22
N ASN A 496 -19.31 17.06 -5.98
CA ASN A 496 -18.05 16.80 -5.30
C ASN A 496 -17.84 15.28 -5.07
N ILE A 497 -16.58 14.84 -5.14
CA ILE A 497 -16.24 13.44 -4.94
C ILE A 497 -15.83 13.23 -3.49
N VAL A 498 -16.71 12.57 -2.74
CA VAL A 498 -16.52 12.12 -1.37
C VAL A 498 -16.74 10.61 -1.34
N ARG A 499 -15.74 9.84 -1.76
CA ARG A 499 -15.84 8.37 -1.83
C ARG A 499 -14.84 7.69 -0.91
N ALA A 500 -15.29 6.64 -0.23
CA ALA A 500 -14.43 5.79 0.60
C ALA A 500 -13.23 5.21 -0.18
N SER A 501 -13.42 4.88 -1.46
CA SER A 501 -12.34 4.35 -2.31
C SER A 501 -11.32 5.41 -2.75
N CYS A 502 -11.67 6.71 -2.79
CA CYS A 502 -10.75 7.74 -3.25
C CYS A 502 -9.52 7.86 -2.35
N VAL A 503 -8.33 7.63 -2.89
CA VAL A 503 -7.05 7.76 -2.17
C VAL A 503 -6.45 9.17 -2.25
N GLY A 504 -7.10 10.10 -2.94
CA GLY A 504 -6.63 11.48 -3.04
C GLY A 504 -5.30 11.66 -3.75
N CYS A 505 -4.99 10.79 -4.71
CA CYS A 505 -3.72 10.86 -5.46
C CYS A 505 -3.54 12.15 -6.27
N GLY A 506 -4.63 12.84 -6.62
CA GLY A 506 -4.60 14.13 -7.31
C GLY A 506 -4.43 14.06 -8.82
N VAL A 507 -4.23 12.88 -9.41
CA VAL A 507 -3.99 12.73 -10.85
C VAL A 507 -5.17 13.24 -11.68
N CYS A 508 -6.41 13.01 -11.24
CA CYS A 508 -7.60 13.50 -11.94
C CYS A 508 -7.62 15.03 -12.08
N ALA A 509 -7.11 15.75 -11.08
CA ALA A 509 -6.98 17.21 -11.15
C ALA A 509 -5.81 17.62 -12.06
N ALA A 510 -4.68 16.92 -12.00
CA ALA A 510 -3.49 17.23 -12.79
C ALA A 510 -3.66 16.96 -14.29
N VAL A 511 -4.50 16.00 -14.68
CA VAL A 511 -4.75 15.67 -16.09
C VAL A 511 -5.98 16.37 -16.66
N CYS A 512 -6.66 17.19 -15.87
CA CYS A 512 -7.82 17.95 -16.32
C CYS A 512 -7.37 19.21 -17.09
N PRO A 513 -7.60 19.31 -18.42
CA PRO A 513 -7.10 20.43 -19.21
C PRO A 513 -7.77 21.75 -18.89
N ARG A 514 -8.94 21.71 -18.25
CA ARG A 514 -9.74 22.88 -17.89
C ARG A 514 -9.70 23.22 -16.40
N GLY A 515 -8.89 22.52 -15.58
CA GLY A 515 -8.81 22.76 -14.15
C GLY A 515 -10.13 22.57 -13.37
N VAL A 516 -11.07 21.79 -13.91
CA VAL A 516 -12.41 21.57 -13.32
C VAL A 516 -12.33 20.96 -11.91
N LEU A 517 -11.30 20.17 -11.66
CA LEU A 517 -11.15 19.39 -10.43
C LEU A 517 -10.08 19.99 -9.51
N SER A 518 -10.38 20.09 -8.21
CA SER A 518 -9.43 20.55 -7.19
C SER A 518 -9.49 19.68 -5.94
N LEU A 519 -8.35 19.51 -5.26
CA LEU A 519 -8.26 18.80 -3.99
C LEU A 519 -8.41 19.80 -2.86
N GLU A 520 -9.40 19.60 -2.00
CA GLU A 520 -9.70 20.51 -0.90
C GLU A 520 -9.85 19.81 0.44
N ASN A 521 -9.51 20.55 1.51
CA ASN A 521 -9.65 20.14 2.91
C ASN A 521 -10.45 21.18 3.73
N GLY A 522 -11.17 22.07 3.07
CA GLY A 522 -11.95 23.11 3.72
C GLY A 522 -13.14 22.60 4.51
N PRO A 523 -13.83 23.47 5.26
CA PRO A 523 -15.10 23.12 5.88
C PRO A 523 -16.08 22.64 4.81
N ASN A 524 -16.99 21.75 5.21
CA ASN A 524 -17.96 21.15 4.29
C ASN A 524 -19.06 22.19 4.01
N THR A 525 -18.74 23.15 3.16
CA THR A 525 -19.73 24.05 2.58
C THR A 525 -20.26 23.37 1.33
N ASP A 526 -21.57 23.30 1.18
CA ASP A 526 -22.25 22.67 0.04
C ASP A 526 -22.06 23.44 -1.29
N ASN A 527 -21.29 24.52 -1.27
CA ASN A 527 -20.99 25.32 -2.45
C ASN A 527 -20.09 24.52 -3.40
N SER A 528 -20.70 23.93 -4.40
CA SER A 528 -20.00 23.50 -5.60
C SER A 528 -19.24 24.71 -6.15
N ARG A 529 -18.00 24.55 -6.62
CA ARG A 529 -17.24 25.60 -7.32
C ARG A 529 -17.88 26.00 -8.65
N MET A 530 -19.18 25.74 -8.84
CA MET A 530 -19.90 26.07 -10.09
C MET A 530 -19.90 27.56 -10.40
N ASP A 531 -19.82 28.40 -9.36
CA ASP A 531 -19.85 29.87 -9.50
C ASP A 531 -18.44 30.47 -9.66
N GLU A 532 -17.38 29.72 -9.47
CA GLU A 532 -16.01 30.18 -9.67
C GLU A 532 -15.61 30.04 -11.15
N VAL A 533 -15.66 31.10 -11.89
CA VAL A 533 -15.07 31.17 -13.24
C VAL A 533 -13.56 31.31 -13.07
N ARG A 534 -12.80 30.24 -13.27
CA ARG A 534 -11.33 30.28 -13.39
C ARG A 534 -10.98 30.22 -14.88
N PHE A 535 -10.38 31.30 -15.39
CA PHE A 535 -9.82 31.33 -16.73
C PHE A 535 -8.43 30.71 -16.77
#